data_879a907d7cfebc24b0ff7a7171a536c7
#
_entry.id   879a907d7cfebc24b0ff7a7171a536c7
#
_cell.length_a   1.000
_cell.length_b   1.000
_cell.length_c   1.000
_cell.angle_alpha   90.00
_cell.angle_beta   90.00
_cell.angle_gamma   90.00
#
_symmetry.space_group_name_H-M   'P 1'
#
loop_
_entity.id
_entity.type
_entity.pdbx_description
1 polymer ?
#
loop_
_entity_poly.entity_id
_entity_poly.type
_entity_poly.pdbx_seq_one_letter_code
_entity_poly.pdbx_strand_id
1 'polypeptide(L)'
;MGFASLAGTVGGPALVAFALLLSVCVGPDRIRTVLADRKLLRDRAVGIAPYVGALALVLLINKGLLRRLEAFSFEYGYRATTAIYAVEGDFVAAVQDAIPRWAVYYFGPAYVVGYVVLLTAPVAVYAFADDLRPLKRLVAAYAVNYAVAIVCYGGIVAYGPRNYSMVPGADPSAA
;
A
#
# COMPACT_ATOMS: atom_id res chain seq x y z
N MET A 1 -11.15 17.28 -9.11
CA MET A 1 -12.09 16.16 -8.87
C MET A 1 -12.28 16.05 -7.38
N GLY A 2 -13.55 16.11 -6.90
CA GLY A 2 -13.84 16.01 -5.47
C GLY A 2 -13.62 14.58 -4.95
N PHE A 3 -13.36 14.43 -3.65
CA PHE A 3 -13.15 13.15 -2.98
C PHE A 3 -14.31 12.16 -3.25
N ALA A 4 -15.54 12.65 -3.35
CA ALA A 4 -16.73 11.86 -3.65
C ALA A 4 -16.73 11.25 -5.07
N SER A 5 -16.21 11.96 -6.08
CA SER A 5 -16.09 11.43 -7.44
C SER A 5 -15.01 10.37 -7.56
N LEU A 6 -13.88 10.55 -6.86
CA LEU A 6 -12.81 9.55 -6.77
C LEU A 6 -13.29 8.28 -6.05
N ALA A 7 -14.01 8.42 -4.94
CA ALA A 7 -14.58 7.30 -4.20
C ALA A 7 -15.58 6.49 -5.06
N GLY A 8 -16.39 7.15 -5.88
CA GLY A 8 -17.32 6.47 -6.81
C GLY A 8 -16.60 5.76 -7.96
N THR A 9 -15.59 6.40 -8.55
CA THR A 9 -14.87 5.87 -9.72
C THR A 9 -13.97 4.68 -9.34
N VAL A 10 -13.42 4.67 -8.13
CA VAL A 10 -12.51 3.60 -7.65
C VAL A 10 -13.23 2.58 -6.79
N GLY A 11 -14.15 3.02 -5.93
CA GLY A 11 -14.83 2.15 -4.96
C GLY A 11 -15.74 1.12 -5.61
N GLY A 12 -16.51 1.49 -6.63
CA GLY A 12 -17.40 0.56 -7.33
C GLY A 12 -16.65 -0.59 -7.99
N PRO A 13 -15.69 -0.34 -8.90
CA PRO A 13 -14.87 -1.39 -9.51
C PRO A 13 -14.09 -2.22 -8.50
N ALA A 14 -13.56 -1.61 -7.43
CA ALA A 14 -12.84 -2.33 -6.38
C ALA A 14 -13.77 -3.30 -5.64
N LEU A 15 -14.99 -2.89 -5.30
CA LEU A 15 -15.97 -3.75 -4.64
C LEU A 15 -16.41 -4.92 -5.54
N VAL A 16 -16.61 -4.66 -6.84
CA VAL A 16 -16.96 -5.72 -7.81
C VAL A 16 -15.82 -6.72 -7.93
N ALA A 17 -14.59 -6.25 -8.14
CA ALA A 17 -13.41 -7.11 -8.23
C ALA A 17 -13.21 -7.94 -6.94
N PHE A 18 -13.40 -7.32 -5.80
CA PHE A 18 -13.31 -7.96 -4.50
C PHE A 18 -14.39 -9.03 -4.31
N ALA A 19 -15.65 -8.74 -4.65
CA ALA A 19 -16.75 -9.69 -4.57
C ALA A 19 -16.52 -10.89 -5.51
N LEU A 20 -16.03 -10.66 -6.72
CA LEU A 20 -15.68 -11.71 -7.67
C LEU A 20 -14.56 -12.60 -7.13
N LEU A 21 -13.47 -12.00 -6.60
CA LEU A 21 -12.38 -12.75 -5.99
C LEU A 21 -12.84 -13.61 -4.81
N LEU A 22 -13.66 -13.06 -3.91
CA LEU A 22 -14.22 -13.82 -2.81
C LEU A 22 -15.11 -14.96 -3.31
N SER A 23 -15.96 -14.72 -4.30
CA SER A 23 -16.85 -15.74 -4.85
C SER A 23 -16.07 -16.89 -5.49
N VAL A 24 -14.97 -16.59 -6.19
CA VAL A 24 -14.13 -17.57 -6.88
C VAL A 24 -13.21 -18.32 -5.89
N CYS A 25 -12.58 -17.61 -4.95
CA CYS A 25 -11.56 -18.19 -4.07
C CYS A 25 -12.16 -18.87 -2.82
N VAL A 26 -13.28 -18.37 -2.31
CA VAL A 26 -13.89 -18.85 -1.07
C VAL A 26 -15.17 -19.65 -1.33
N GLY A 27 -15.96 -19.19 -2.27
CA GLY A 27 -17.29 -19.72 -2.57
C GLY A 27 -18.39 -19.09 -1.69
N PRO A 28 -19.60 -18.91 -2.25
CA PRO A 28 -20.70 -18.23 -1.55
C PRO A 28 -21.22 -19.02 -0.33
N ASP A 29 -21.21 -20.34 -0.41
CA ASP A 29 -21.71 -21.18 0.69
C ASP A 29 -20.81 -21.09 1.93
N ARG A 30 -19.51 -21.05 1.73
CA ARG A 30 -18.55 -20.87 2.81
C ARG A 30 -18.70 -19.49 3.48
N ILE A 31 -18.85 -18.46 2.68
CA ILE A 31 -19.09 -17.10 3.19
C ILE A 31 -20.35 -17.06 4.06
N ARG A 32 -21.46 -17.62 3.56
CA ARG A 32 -22.71 -17.70 4.31
C ARG A 32 -22.56 -18.48 5.62
N THR A 33 -21.92 -19.63 5.58
CA THR A 33 -21.70 -20.47 6.77
C THR A 33 -20.92 -19.72 7.84
N VAL A 34 -19.80 -19.07 7.46
CA VAL A 34 -18.98 -18.32 8.42
C VAL A 34 -19.72 -17.10 8.97
N LEU A 35 -20.47 -16.38 8.15
CA LEU A 35 -21.22 -15.19 8.57
C LEU A 35 -22.45 -15.54 9.44
N ALA A 36 -23.04 -16.72 9.27
CA ALA A 36 -24.18 -17.17 10.07
C ALA A 36 -23.79 -17.59 11.48
N ASP A 37 -22.56 -18.10 11.68
CA ASP A 37 -22.08 -18.58 12.96
C ASP A 37 -21.37 -17.46 13.76
N ARG A 38 -22.12 -16.83 14.66
CA ARG A 38 -21.60 -15.76 15.54
C ARG A 38 -20.47 -16.24 16.46
N LYS A 39 -20.49 -17.49 16.90
CA LYS A 39 -19.44 -18.05 17.75
C LYS A 39 -18.15 -18.19 16.97
N LEU A 40 -18.23 -18.76 15.78
CA LEU A 40 -17.10 -18.90 14.87
C LEU A 40 -16.48 -17.52 14.52
N LEU A 41 -17.31 -16.52 14.24
CA LEU A 41 -16.83 -15.15 13.97
C LEU A 41 -16.10 -14.55 15.16
N ARG A 42 -16.64 -14.74 16.37
CA ARG A 42 -16.01 -14.25 17.60
C ARG A 42 -14.68 -14.93 17.86
N ASP A 43 -14.63 -16.25 17.75
CA ASP A 43 -13.42 -17.04 17.98
C ASP A 43 -12.32 -16.67 16.98
N ARG A 44 -12.68 -16.43 15.71
CA ARG A 44 -11.79 -15.91 14.67
C ARG A 44 -11.29 -14.53 15.00
N ALA A 45 -12.18 -13.61 15.37
CA ALA A 45 -11.83 -12.24 15.73
C ALA A 45 -10.85 -12.20 16.93
N VAL A 46 -11.13 -12.98 17.97
CA VAL A 46 -10.23 -13.10 19.14
C VAL A 46 -8.89 -13.71 18.74
N GLY A 47 -8.91 -14.74 17.89
CA GLY A 47 -7.69 -15.42 17.43
C GLY A 47 -6.77 -14.54 16.58
N ILE A 48 -7.29 -13.51 15.89
CA ILE A 48 -6.50 -12.58 15.08
C ILE A 48 -6.22 -11.24 15.77
N ALA A 49 -6.97 -10.91 16.82
CA ALA A 49 -6.87 -9.62 17.52
C ALA A 49 -5.44 -9.19 17.88
N PRO A 50 -4.55 -10.05 18.43
CA PRO A 50 -3.19 -9.62 18.76
C PRO A 50 -2.37 -9.21 17.53
N TYR A 51 -2.57 -9.86 16.39
CA TYR A 51 -1.87 -9.53 15.13
C TYR A 51 -2.38 -8.21 14.55
N VAL A 52 -3.71 -8.02 14.54
CA VAL A 52 -4.33 -6.74 14.13
C VAL A 52 -3.93 -5.62 15.07
N GLY A 53 -3.87 -5.89 16.38
CA GLY A 53 -3.40 -4.94 17.38
C GLY A 53 -1.97 -4.51 17.15
N ALA A 54 -1.07 -5.44 16.86
CA ALA A 54 0.32 -5.15 16.51
C ALA A 54 0.43 -4.32 15.22
N LEU A 55 -0.31 -4.68 14.19
CA LEU A 55 -0.36 -3.90 12.95
C LEU A 55 -0.90 -2.49 13.20
N ALA A 56 -1.99 -2.36 13.95
CA ALA A 56 -2.58 -1.06 14.29
C ALA A 56 -1.60 -0.19 15.07
N LEU A 57 -0.86 -0.78 16.03
CA LEU A 57 0.17 -0.07 16.78
C LEU A 57 1.27 0.46 15.87
N VAL A 58 1.78 -0.37 14.96
CA VAL A 58 2.81 0.05 13.99
C VAL A 58 2.29 1.16 13.08
N LEU A 59 1.04 1.07 12.59
CA LEU A 59 0.43 2.11 11.77
C LEU A 59 0.22 3.42 12.53
N LEU A 60 -0.17 3.37 13.80
CA LEU A 60 -0.32 4.54 14.66
C LEU A 60 1.03 5.21 14.92
N ILE A 61 2.07 4.42 15.21
CA ILE A 61 3.44 4.92 15.37
C ILE A 61 3.89 5.59 14.07
N ASN A 62 3.68 4.93 12.93
CA ASN A 62 4.03 5.49 11.62
C ASN A 62 3.33 6.83 11.39
N LYS A 63 2.01 6.88 11.59
CA LYS A 63 1.24 8.12 11.41
C LYS A 63 1.69 9.25 12.36
N GLY A 64 1.94 8.93 13.63
CA GLY A 64 2.37 9.90 14.63
C GLY A 64 3.81 10.37 14.45
N LEU A 65 4.66 9.51 13.91
CA LEU A 65 6.09 9.76 13.75
C LEU A 65 6.45 10.34 12.37
N LEU A 66 5.57 10.22 11.37
CA LEU A 66 5.86 10.55 9.97
C LEU A 66 6.48 11.93 9.80
N ARG A 67 5.85 12.98 10.37
CA ARG A 67 6.37 14.36 10.28
C ARG A 67 7.73 14.55 10.96
N ARG A 68 7.98 13.85 12.06
CA ARG A 68 9.26 13.91 12.78
C ARG A 68 10.34 13.12 12.04
N LEU A 69 9.95 11.98 11.45
CA LEU A 69 10.83 11.19 10.60
C LEU A 69 11.23 11.92 9.32
N GLU A 70 10.29 12.64 8.70
CA GLU A 70 10.59 13.50 7.57
C GLU A 70 11.63 14.55 7.94
N ALA A 71 11.40 15.32 9.01
CA ALA A 71 12.36 16.33 9.48
C ALA A 71 13.73 15.71 9.81
N PHE A 72 13.75 14.60 10.54
CA PHE A 72 14.97 13.88 10.89
C PHE A 72 15.69 13.34 9.64
N SER A 73 14.95 12.76 8.71
CA SER A 73 15.49 12.23 7.47
C SER A 73 16.11 13.32 6.59
N PHE A 74 15.49 14.51 6.53
CA PHE A 74 16.06 15.65 5.81
C PHE A 74 17.36 16.18 6.43
N GLU A 75 17.48 16.09 7.75
CA GLU A 75 18.65 16.59 8.48
C GLU A 75 19.80 15.57 8.50
N TYR A 76 19.51 14.30 8.78
CA TYR A 76 20.49 13.24 9.01
C TYR A 76 20.45 12.08 8.01
N GLY A 77 19.40 11.99 7.17
CA GLY A 77 19.21 10.88 6.25
C GLY A 77 20.17 10.88 5.06
N TYR A 78 20.51 9.67 4.60
CA TYR A 78 21.31 9.51 3.38
C TYR A 78 20.51 9.99 2.16
N ARG A 79 21.05 10.94 1.42
CA ARG A 79 20.44 11.49 0.21
C ARG A 79 20.69 10.57 -0.99
N ALA A 80 19.82 9.60 -1.19
CA ALA A 80 19.97 8.60 -2.25
C ALA A 80 19.62 9.13 -3.64
N THR A 81 18.89 10.25 -3.73
CA THR A 81 18.38 10.79 -5.01
C THR A 81 19.48 11.00 -6.06
N THR A 82 20.59 11.61 -5.67
CA THR A 82 21.71 11.88 -6.60
C THR A 82 22.36 10.59 -7.08
N ALA A 83 22.51 9.59 -6.18
CA ALA A 83 23.07 8.30 -6.54
C ALA A 83 22.12 7.50 -7.46
N ILE A 84 20.83 7.57 -7.22
CA ILE A 84 19.82 6.95 -8.07
C ILE A 84 19.80 7.63 -9.45
N TYR A 85 19.79 8.97 -9.48
CA TYR A 85 19.81 9.73 -10.74
C TYR A 85 21.08 9.46 -11.55
N ALA A 86 22.23 9.31 -10.90
CA ALA A 86 23.48 8.96 -11.60
C ALA A 86 23.42 7.62 -12.34
N VAL A 87 22.53 6.69 -11.89
CA VAL A 87 22.32 5.39 -12.55
C VAL A 87 21.18 5.44 -13.56
N GLU A 88 20.07 6.08 -13.20
CA GLU A 88 18.85 6.10 -14.03
C GLU A 88 18.89 7.20 -15.10
N GLY A 89 19.59 8.33 -14.84
CA GLY A 89 19.57 9.50 -15.69
C GLY A 89 18.15 9.95 -16.00
N ASP A 90 17.93 10.40 -17.22
CA ASP A 90 16.61 10.85 -17.69
C ASP A 90 15.71 9.73 -18.22
N PHE A 91 16.16 8.45 -18.11
CA PHE A 91 15.40 7.31 -18.67
C PHE A 91 13.97 7.26 -18.18
N VAL A 92 13.74 7.40 -16.86
CA VAL A 92 12.40 7.33 -16.28
C VAL A 92 11.55 8.53 -16.72
N ALA A 93 12.13 9.72 -16.80
CA ALA A 93 11.45 10.92 -17.30
C ALA A 93 11.04 10.73 -18.75
N ALA A 94 11.97 10.29 -19.61
CA ALA A 94 11.70 10.03 -21.02
C ALA A 94 10.60 8.98 -21.23
N VAL A 95 10.60 7.90 -20.46
CA VAL A 95 9.51 6.88 -20.50
C VAL A 95 8.19 7.51 -20.08
N GLN A 96 8.17 8.34 -19.04
CA GLN A 96 6.94 8.99 -18.58
C GLN A 96 6.38 9.97 -19.61
N ASP A 97 7.25 10.72 -20.29
CA ASP A 97 6.84 11.67 -21.34
C ASP A 97 6.34 10.96 -22.61
N ALA A 98 6.85 9.76 -22.89
CA ALA A 98 6.39 8.93 -24.00
C ALA A 98 5.00 8.28 -23.76
N ILE A 99 4.52 8.27 -22.50
CA ILE A 99 3.22 7.67 -22.19
C ILE A 99 2.08 8.58 -22.65
N PRO A 100 1.19 8.12 -23.55
CA PRO A 100 0.09 8.92 -24.02
C PRO A 100 -0.93 9.20 -22.89
N ARG A 101 -1.58 10.36 -22.92
CA ARG A 101 -2.53 10.77 -21.88
C ARG A 101 -3.64 9.77 -21.61
N TRP A 102 -4.17 9.10 -22.64
CA TRP A 102 -5.20 8.09 -22.47
C TRP A 102 -4.75 6.91 -21.59
N ALA A 103 -3.47 6.51 -21.70
CA ALA A 103 -2.91 5.46 -20.87
C ALA A 103 -2.88 5.87 -19.39
N VAL A 104 -2.54 7.12 -19.08
CA VAL A 104 -2.56 7.65 -17.71
C VAL A 104 -3.99 7.62 -17.15
N TYR A 105 -4.99 8.02 -17.94
CA TYR A 105 -6.41 7.99 -17.53
C TYR A 105 -6.93 6.58 -17.29
N TYR A 106 -6.44 5.59 -18.04
CA TYR A 106 -6.83 4.20 -17.89
C TYR A 106 -6.06 3.49 -16.76
N PHE A 107 -4.73 3.57 -16.80
CA PHE A 107 -3.87 2.84 -15.86
C PHE A 107 -3.84 3.48 -14.46
N GLY A 108 -4.07 4.78 -14.32
CA GLY A 108 -4.12 5.44 -13.01
C GLY A 108 -5.21 4.85 -12.10
N PRO A 109 -6.49 4.89 -12.50
CA PRO A 109 -7.55 4.24 -11.74
C PRO A 109 -7.37 2.72 -11.59
N ALA A 110 -6.93 2.02 -12.65
CA ALA A 110 -6.66 0.58 -12.61
C ALA A 110 -5.58 0.22 -11.57
N TYR A 111 -4.52 1.03 -11.47
CA TYR A 111 -3.49 0.87 -10.45
C TYR A 111 -4.05 1.05 -9.04
N VAL A 112 -4.83 2.10 -8.79
CA VAL A 112 -5.41 2.37 -7.47
C VAL A 112 -6.38 1.25 -7.07
N VAL A 113 -7.26 0.82 -7.98
CA VAL A 113 -8.20 -0.29 -7.75
C VAL A 113 -7.42 -1.58 -7.49
N GLY A 114 -6.45 -1.91 -8.36
CA GLY A 114 -5.62 -3.10 -8.22
C GLY A 114 -4.85 -3.12 -6.91
N TYR A 115 -4.27 -1.99 -6.50
CA TYR A 115 -3.55 -1.86 -5.23
C TYR A 115 -4.45 -2.15 -4.02
N VAL A 116 -5.64 -1.53 -3.97
CA VAL A 116 -6.60 -1.78 -2.88
C VAL A 116 -7.02 -3.24 -2.84
N VAL A 117 -7.35 -3.83 -4.00
CA VAL A 117 -7.77 -5.23 -4.10
C VAL A 117 -6.63 -6.17 -3.69
N LEU A 118 -5.41 -5.95 -4.18
CA LEU A 118 -4.24 -6.79 -3.82
C LEU A 118 -3.94 -6.78 -2.32
N LEU A 119 -4.11 -5.64 -1.66
CA LEU A 119 -3.87 -5.56 -0.21
C LEU A 119 -5.01 -6.18 0.62
N THR A 120 -6.25 -6.02 0.18
CA THR A 120 -7.41 -6.41 0.99
C THR A 120 -7.93 -7.81 0.68
N ALA A 121 -7.85 -8.26 -0.57
CA ALA A 121 -8.39 -9.56 -0.97
C ALA A 121 -7.73 -10.75 -0.26
N PRO A 122 -6.40 -10.83 -0.09
CA PRO A 122 -5.79 -11.92 0.66
C PRO A 122 -6.25 -11.96 2.12
N VAL A 123 -6.43 -10.78 2.74
CA VAL A 123 -6.94 -10.70 4.12
C VAL A 123 -8.33 -11.31 4.21
N ALA A 124 -9.21 -10.93 3.27
CA ALA A 124 -10.58 -11.45 3.25
C ALA A 124 -10.62 -12.95 2.92
N VAL A 125 -9.91 -13.39 1.88
CA VAL A 125 -9.86 -14.81 1.51
C VAL A 125 -9.41 -15.67 2.69
N TYR A 126 -8.33 -15.28 3.36
CA TYR A 126 -7.83 -16.03 4.52
C TYR A 126 -8.72 -15.91 5.77
N ALA A 127 -9.51 -14.83 5.89
CA ALA A 127 -10.48 -14.70 6.97
C ALA A 127 -11.60 -15.75 6.88
N PHE A 128 -11.93 -16.22 5.68
CA PHE A 128 -12.91 -17.27 5.44
C PHE A 128 -12.32 -18.70 5.33
N ALA A 129 -10.99 -18.84 5.32
CA ALA A 129 -10.32 -20.14 5.26
C ALA A 129 -10.57 -20.98 6.53
N ASP A 130 -10.38 -22.29 6.45
CA ASP A 130 -10.53 -23.19 7.61
C ASP A 130 -9.47 -22.92 8.67
N ASP A 131 -8.23 -22.67 8.25
CA ASP A 131 -7.11 -22.34 9.12
C ASP A 131 -6.81 -20.85 9.08
N LEU A 132 -6.69 -20.22 10.25
CA LEU A 132 -6.34 -18.80 10.38
C LEU A 132 -4.82 -18.54 10.35
N ARG A 133 -3.97 -19.58 10.28
CA ARG A 133 -2.51 -19.41 10.25
C ARG A 133 -2.04 -18.54 9.08
N PRO A 134 -2.56 -18.72 7.83
CA PRO A 134 -2.18 -17.85 6.72
C PRO A 134 -2.55 -16.39 6.97
N LEU A 135 -3.75 -16.13 7.53
CA LEU A 135 -4.19 -14.78 7.89
C LEU A 135 -3.27 -14.13 8.93
N LYS A 136 -2.92 -14.85 9.99
CA LYS A 136 -2.02 -14.37 11.04
C LYS A 136 -0.64 -14.03 10.47
N ARG A 137 -0.09 -14.90 9.60
CA ARG A 137 1.19 -14.66 8.92
C ARG A 137 1.13 -13.44 8.00
N LEU A 138 0.05 -13.27 7.25
CA LEU A 138 -0.14 -12.12 6.37
C LEU A 138 -0.18 -10.80 7.16
N VAL A 139 -0.98 -10.74 8.24
CA VAL A 139 -1.08 -9.52 9.06
C VAL A 139 0.26 -9.23 9.77
N ALA A 140 0.95 -10.25 10.24
CA ALA A 140 2.30 -10.10 10.80
C ALA A 140 3.30 -9.60 9.75
N ALA A 141 3.24 -10.11 8.51
CA ALA A 141 4.08 -9.64 7.42
C ALA A 141 3.81 -8.17 7.09
N TYR A 142 2.55 -7.73 7.09
CA TYR A 142 2.22 -6.31 6.93
C TYR A 142 2.82 -5.46 8.07
N ALA A 143 2.69 -5.90 9.31
CA ALA A 143 3.26 -5.18 10.46
C ALA A 143 4.80 -5.05 10.34
N VAL A 144 5.49 -6.12 9.99
CA VAL A 144 6.94 -6.11 9.76
C VAL A 144 7.31 -5.21 8.59
N ASN A 145 6.60 -5.29 7.47
CA ASN A 145 6.83 -4.43 6.31
C ASN A 145 6.71 -2.93 6.67
N TYR A 146 5.67 -2.55 7.39
CA TYR A 146 5.51 -1.16 7.84
C TYR A 146 6.56 -0.75 8.88
N ALA A 147 6.99 -1.66 9.77
CA ALA A 147 8.06 -1.38 10.73
C ALA A 147 9.41 -1.15 10.01
N VAL A 148 9.73 -1.98 9.02
CA VAL A 148 10.93 -1.80 8.18
C VAL A 148 10.83 -0.50 7.39
N ALA A 149 9.67 -0.18 6.82
CA ALA A 149 9.45 1.06 6.09
C ALA A 149 9.73 2.30 6.95
N ILE A 150 9.35 2.31 8.24
CA ILE A 150 9.66 3.41 9.16
C ILE A 150 11.18 3.62 9.24
N VAL A 151 11.96 2.55 9.37
CA VAL A 151 13.43 2.63 9.43
C VAL A 151 14.01 3.16 8.12
N CYS A 152 13.53 2.64 6.99
CA CYS A 152 13.98 3.08 5.67
C CYS A 152 13.65 4.55 5.42
N TYR A 153 12.43 4.99 5.71
CA TYR A 153 12.03 6.39 5.53
C TYR A 153 12.73 7.37 6.49
N GLY A 154 13.13 6.88 7.68
CA GLY A 154 13.94 7.69 8.61
C GLY A 154 15.40 7.80 8.20
N GLY A 155 15.94 6.78 7.52
CA GLY A 155 17.37 6.71 7.17
C GLY A 155 17.71 7.18 5.76
N ILE A 156 16.76 7.15 4.82
CA ILE A 156 17.01 7.39 3.39
C ILE A 156 16.04 8.42 2.84
N VAL A 157 16.58 9.46 2.21
CA VAL A 157 15.80 10.45 1.46
C VAL A 157 15.97 10.19 -0.03
N ALA A 158 14.86 9.89 -0.71
CA ALA A 158 14.83 9.74 -2.16
C ALA A 158 13.66 10.52 -2.76
N TYR A 159 13.93 11.38 -3.71
CA TYR A 159 12.93 12.09 -4.50
C TYR A 159 12.72 11.35 -5.82
N GLY A 160 11.47 11.32 -6.29
CA GLY A 160 11.19 10.79 -7.62
C GLY A 160 11.79 11.66 -8.74
N PRO A 161 11.97 11.11 -9.95
CA PRO A 161 12.65 11.80 -11.07
C PRO A 161 12.07 13.18 -11.39
N ARG A 162 10.75 13.34 -11.29
CA ARG A 162 10.07 14.64 -11.54
C ARG A 162 10.40 15.72 -10.51
N ASN A 163 10.90 15.34 -9.35
CA ASN A 163 11.21 16.25 -8.24
C ASN A 163 12.71 16.44 -8.07
N TYR A 164 13.53 15.98 -9.02
CA TYR A 164 14.98 16.08 -8.92
C TYR A 164 15.45 17.52 -8.80
N SER A 165 14.85 18.45 -9.55
CA SER A 165 15.13 19.87 -9.48
C SER A 165 14.81 20.53 -8.12
N MET A 166 14.03 19.86 -7.27
CA MET A 166 13.73 20.32 -5.91
C MET A 166 14.76 19.87 -4.87
N VAL A 167 15.74 19.04 -5.27
CA VAL A 167 16.79 18.55 -4.37
C VAL A 167 17.77 19.68 -4.09
N PRO A 168 17.99 20.10 -2.82
CA PRO A 168 18.98 21.09 -2.48
C PRO A 168 20.37 20.67 -2.96
N GLY A 169 21.02 21.49 -3.81
CA GLY A 169 22.31 21.20 -4.41
C GLY A 169 22.29 20.33 -5.66
N ALA A 170 21.11 20.02 -6.23
CA ALA A 170 21.02 19.50 -7.59
C ALA A 170 21.50 20.55 -8.58
N ASP A 171 22.39 20.17 -9.49
CA ASP A 171 22.85 21.05 -10.56
C ASP A 171 21.74 21.14 -11.63
N PRO A 172 21.14 22.32 -11.85
CA PRO A 172 20.11 22.49 -12.87
C PRO A 172 20.62 22.30 -14.31
N SER A 173 21.94 22.25 -14.52
CA SER A 173 22.55 21.97 -15.84
C SER A 173 22.68 20.47 -16.12
N ALA A 174 22.34 19.60 -15.16
CA ALA A 174 22.36 18.14 -15.30
C ALA A 174 20.97 17.55 -15.61
N ALA A 175 19.96 18.39 -15.93
CA ALA A 175 18.60 18.00 -16.29
C ALA A 175 18.34 18.17 -17.78
#